data_335c3f5ab3405aaad1a4a813754c980c
#
_entry.id   335c3f5ab3405aaad1a4a813754c980c
#
_cell.length_a   1.000
_cell.length_b   1.000
_cell.length_c   1.000
_cell.angle_alpha   90.00
_cell.angle_beta   90.00
_cell.angle_gamma   90.00
#
_symmetry.space_group_name_H-M   'P 1'
#
loop_
_entity.id
_entity.type
_entity.pdbx_description
1 polymer ?
#
loop_
_entity_poly.entity_id
_entity_poly.type
_entity_poly.pdbx_seq_one_letter_code
_entity_poly.pdbx_strand_id
1 'polypeptide(L)'
;MSTFTTRDGVEIYFKDWGSGKPVLFSHGWPLDADMWDYQMHHLASHGYRAIAFDRRGFGRSGQPWNGYDYDTFADDIGELIEHLDLRDVTLVGFSMGGGDVSRYLARHGSARVAKLALLGAVTPLFGRKPDFPQGVDQGVFDGIRGGLLKDRAQFLADFAPVFYGTNQGQTVSAGVFTQTLNIALLASLKGTLDCVTAFSETDFRPDMAKIGVPTLVIHGDADQVVPFATTGKLAAELIRGAELKVYAGAPHGFAVTHAEQLNRDLLAFVAR
;
A
#
# COMPACT_ATOMS: atom_id res chain seq x y z
N MET A 1 -11.98 16.73 11.10
CA MET A 1 -11.24 15.61 10.48
C MET A 1 -11.07 14.56 11.56
N SER A 2 -11.18 13.27 11.20
CA SER A 2 -11.00 12.20 12.20
C SER A 2 -9.50 11.92 12.34
N THR A 3 -8.99 12.05 13.56
CA THR A 3 -7.59 11.77 13.91
C THR A 3 -7.54 10.99 15.21
N PHE A 4 -6.45 10.26 15.44
CA PHE A 4 -6.09 9.73 16.74
C PHE A 4 -4.58 9.96 16.95
N THR A 5 -4.16 9.95 18.20
CA THR A 5 -2.74 10.11 18.54
C THR A 5 -2.16 8.76 18.93
N THR A 6 -1.07 8.36 18.26
CA THR A 6 -0.33 7.13 18.59
C THR A 6 0.37 7.24 19.95
N ARG A 7 0.80 6.09 20.51
CA ARG A 7 1.50 6.06 21.80
C ARG A 7 2.81 6.84 21.82
N ASP A 8 3.45 7.00 20.66
CA ASP A 8 4.66 7.81 20.49
C ASP A 8 4.35 9.28 20.13
N GLY A 9 3.07 9.69 20.16
CA GLY A 9 2.63 11.08 20.06
C GLY A 9 2.42 11.60 18.63
N VAL A 10 2.36 10.74 17.64
CA VAL A 10 2.08 11.15 16.25
C VAL A 10 0.57 11.17 16.01
N GLU A 11 0.04 12.28 15.49
CA GLU A 11 -1.35 12.36 15.06
C GLU A 11 -1.52 11.67 13.71
N ILE A 12 -2.42 10.69 13.63
CA ILE A 12 -2.76 9.94 12.43
C ILE A 12 -4.17 10.32 11.97
N TYR A 13 -4.29 10.82 10.76
CA TYR A 13 -5.56 11.09 10.09
C TYR A 13 -6.15 9.81 9.49
N PHE A 14 -7.48 9.68 9.55
CA PHE A 14 -8.18 8.60 8.86
C PHE A 14 -9.55 9.03 8.31
N LYS A 15 -10.01 8.34 7.27
CA LYS A 15 -11.36 8.35 6.74
C LYS A 15 -12.10 7.12 7.23
N ASP A 16 -13.41 7.25 7.49
CA ASP A 16 -14.26 6.17 7.98
C ASP A 16 -15.65 6.33 7.36
N TRP A 17 -15.97 5.51 6.37
CA TRP A 17 -17.19 5.61 5.57
C TRP A 17 -18.02 4.34 5.62
N GLY A 18 -19.35 4.50 5.67
CA GLY A 18 -20.30 3.40 5.69
C GLY A 18 -20.42 2.71 7.04
N SER A 19 -20.87 1.46 7.03
CA SER A 19 -21.09 0.65 8.22
C SER A 19 -21.00 -0.83 7.88
N GLY A 20 -20.93 -1.72 8.87
CA GLY A 20 -20.82 -3.17 8.68
C GLY A 20 -19.39 -3.69 8.91
N LYS A 21 -19.00 -4.79 8.23
CA LYS A 21 -17.69 -5.39 8.41
C LYS A 21 -16.58 -4.42 7.96
N PRO A 22 -15.52 -4.21 8.76
CA PRO A 22 -14.49 -3.24 8.46
C PRO A 22 -13.52 -3.73 7.38
N VAL A 23 -13.18 -2.82 6.47
CA VAL A 23 -12.10 -2.95 5.49
C VAL A 23 -11.14 -1.80 5.70
N LEU A 24 -9.91 -2.09 6.12
CA LEU A 24 -8.88 -1.10 6.42
C LEU A 24 -7.81 -1.08 5.34
N PHE A 25 -7.59 0.10 4.76
CA PHE A 25 -6.70 0.33 3.64
C PHE A 25 -5.42 1.03 4.05
N SER A 26 -4.27 0.46 3.66
CA SER A 26 -2.96 1.10 3.71
C SER A 26 -2.47 1.48 2.32
N HIS A 27 -2.15 2.76 2.13
CA HIS A 27 -1.78 3.36 0.85
C HIS A 27 -0.34 3.04 0.43
N GLY A 28 -0.06 3.22 -0.90
CA GLY A 28 1.28 3.15 -1.46
C GLY A 28 2.09 4.43 -1.26
N TRP A 29 3.39 4.33 -1.48
CA TRP A 29 4.30 5.47 -1.50
C TRP A 29 4.19 6.24 -2.82
N PRO A 30 4.26 7.56 -2.83
CA PRO A 30 4.18 8.51 -1.71
C PRO A 30 2.77 9.11 -1.56
N LEU A 31 1.74 8.29 -1.73
CA LEU A 31 0.34 8.67 -1.70
C LEU A 31 -0.21 8.80 -0.26
N ASP A 32 -1.52 8.98 -0.13
CA ASP A 32 -2.27 9.03 1.12
C ASP A 32 -3.63 8.30 0.99
N ALA A 33 -4.50 8.44 1.98
CA ALA A 33 -5.81 7.78 2.01
C ALA A 33 -6.73 8.17 0.83
N ASP A 34 -6.51 9.31 0.19
CA ASP A 34 -7.35 9.79 -0.90
C ASP A 34 -7.21 8.94 -2.18
N MET A 35 -6.14 8.16 -2.29
CA MET A 35 -6.01 7.19 -3.39
C MET A 35 -7.12 6.13 -3.38
N TRP A 36 -7.75 5.90 -2.22
CA TRP A 36 -8.73 4.85 -2.02
C TRP A 36 -10.18 5.28 -2.19
N ASP A 37 -10.46 6.54 -2.54
CA ASP A 37 -11.82 7.10 -2.56
C ASP A 37 -12.80 6.27 -3.39
N TYR A 38 -12.38 5.76 -4.54
CA TYR A 38 -13.24 4.94 -5.40
C TYR A 38 -13.52 3.56 -4.80
N GLN A 39 -12.51 2.90 -4.19
CA GLN A 39 -12.65 1.60 -3.54
C GLN A 39 -13.49 1.74 -2.26
N MET A 40 -13.21 2.76 -1.46
CA MET A 40 -13.95 3.05 -0.23
C MET A 40 -15.43 3.34 -0.52
N HIS A 41 -15.71 4.23 -1.49
CA HIS A 41 -17.07 4.55 -1.91
C HIS A 41 -17.80 3.29 -2.38
N HIS A 42 -17.16 2.47 -3.21
CA HIS A 42 -17.76 1.23 -3.72
C HIS A 42 -18.12 0.27 -2.58
N LEU A 43 -17.20 -0.02 -1.67
CA LEU A 43 -17.44 -0.94 -0.56
C LEU A 43 -18.45 -0.38 0.45
N ALA A 44 -18.38 0.91 0.78
CA ALA A 44 -19.34 1.56 1.68
C ALA A 44 -20.76 1.50 1.11
N SER A 45 -20.92 1.71 -0.21
CA SER A 45 -22.21 1.58 -0.90
C SER A 45 -22.76 0.14 -0.93
N HIS A 46 -21.92 -0.87 -0.62
CA HIS A 46 -22.30 -2.28 -0.55
C HIS A 46 -22.35 -2.82 0.90
N GLY A 47 -22.45 -1.94 1.91
CA GLY A 47 -22.67 -2.34 3.29
C GLY A 47 -21.42 -2.73 4.07
N TYR A 48 -20.25 -2.23 3.69
CA TYR A 48 -19.00 -2.37 4.43
C TYR A 48 -18.60 -1.04 5.09
N ARG A 49 -17.88 -1.11 6.20
CA ARG A 49 -17.23 0.04 6.81
C ARG A 49 -15.82 0.17 6.22
N ALA A 50 -15.63 1.10 5.30
CA ALA A 50 -14.38 1.35 4.60
C ALA A 50 -13.57 2.41 5.35
N ILE A 51 -12.35 2.05 5.77
CA ILE A 51 -11.46 2.90 6.55
C ILE A 51 -10.12 3.01 5.82
N ALA A 52 -9.61 4.22 5.64
CA ALA A 52 -8.26 4.45 5.11
C ALA A 52 -7.56 5.52 5.96
N PHE A 53 -6.29 5.38 6.19
CA PHE A 53 -5.50 6.33 6.98
C PHE A 53 -4.33 6.88 6.17
N ASP A 54 -3.92 8.09 6.52
CA ASP A 54 -2.66 8.65 6.03
C ASP A 54 -1.53 8.13 6.95
N ARG A 55 -0.56 7.39 6.39
CA ARG A 55 0.62 6.95 7.16
C ARG A 55 1.34 8.15 7.75
N ARG A 56 1.97 8.00 8.92
CA ARG A 56 2.86 9.04 9.46
C ARG A 56 3.81 9.59 8.38
N GLY A 57 3.97 10.89 8.32
CA GLY A 57 4.78 11.57 7.30
C GLY A 57 4.07 11.82 5.97
N PHE A 58 2.83 11.39 5.79
CA PHE A 58 2.07 11.50 4.55
C PHE A 58 0.73 12.20 4.77
N GLY A 59 0.22 12.83 3.72
CA GLY A 59 -1.10 13.46 3.72
C GLY A 59 -1.29 14.43 4.89
N ARG A 60 -2.34 14.17 5.67
CA ARG A 60 -2.80 15.00 6.81
C ARG A 60 -2.27 14.51 8.16
N SER A 61 -1.51 13.40 8.16
CA SER A 61 -0.91 12.87 9.38
C SER A 61 0.32 13.66 9.81
N GLY A 62 0.68 13.54 11.10
CA GLY A 62 1.89 14.13 11.67
C GLY A 62 3.15 13.72 10.92
N GLN A 63 4.13 14.62 10.87
CA GLN A 63 5.38 14.45 10.13
C GLN A 63 6.58 14.37 11.11
N PRO A 64 6.74 13.28 11.88
CA PRO A 64 7.86 13.14 12.81
C PRO A 64 9.19 13.05 12.06
N TRP A 65 10.30 13.28 12.75
CA TRP A 65 11.63 13.13 12.15
C TRP A 65 12.05 11.66 12.00
N ASN A 66 11.54 10.74 12.83
CA ASN A 66 11.88 9.33 12.87
C ASN A 66 10.63 8.44 12.82
N GLY A 67 10.81 7.10 12.74
CA GLY A 67 9.73 6.13 12.77
C GLY A 67 9.19 5.78 11.39
N TYR A 68 10.03 5.84 10.37
CA TYR A 68 9.68 5.47 9.01
C TYR A 68 10.16 4.06 8.67
N ASP A 69 9.79 3.10 9.50
CA ASP A 69 10.07 1.68 9.33
C ASP A 69 8.80 0.83 9.49
N TYR A 70 8.81 -0.38 8.98
CA TYR A 70 7.62 -1.22 8.93
C TYR A 70 7.14 -1.72 10.31
N ASP A 71 8.02 -1.81 11.30
CA ASP A 71 7.60 -2.18 12.65
C ASP A 71 6.73 -1.05 13.25
N THR A 72 7.16 0.19 13.05
CA THR A 72 6.41 1.38 13.45
C THR A 72 5.10 1.52 12.68
N PHE A 73 5.10 1.31 11.36
CA PHE A 73 3.86 1.36 10.55
C PHE A 73 2.85 0.26 10.96
N ALA A 74 3.35 -0.92 11.31
CA ALA A 74 2.52 -2.02 11.81
C ALA A 74 1.91 -1.67 13.18
N ASP A 75 2.68 -1.02 14.06
CA ASP A 75 2.19 -0.55 15.36
C ASP A 75 1.13 0.54 15.18
N ASP A 76 1.29 1.51 14.25
CA ASP A 76 0.27 2.52 13.92
C ASP A 76 -1.05 1.87 13.46
N ILE A 77 -0.99 0.83 12.61
CA ILE A 77 -2.17 0.08 12.20
C ILE A 77 -2.82 -0.60 13.41
N GLY A 78 -2.02 -1.21 14.28
CA GLY A 78 -2.50 -1.84 15.51
C GLY A 78 -3.24 -0.88 16.41
N GLU A 79 -2.67 0.30 16.62
CA GLU A 79 -3.26 1.35 17.44
C GLU A 79 -4.55 1.94 16.82
N LEU A 80 -4.61 2.09 15.49
CA LEU A 80 -5.84 2.49 14.80
C LEU A 80 -6.95 1.44 14.95
N ILE A 81 -6.62 0.16 14.81
CA ILE A 81 -7.54 -0.96 15.00
C ILE A 81 -8.06 -0.99 16.45
N GLU A 82 -7.21 -0.72 17.44
CA GLU A 82 -7.57 -0.63 18.85
C GLU A 82 -8.45 0.61 19.12
N HIS A 83 -8.05 1.77 18.60
CA HIS A 83 -8.76 3.05 18.76
C HIS A 83 -10.21 2.98 18.27
N LEU A 84 -10.44 2.31 17.15
CA LEU A 84 -11.76 2.14 16.54
C LEU A 84 -12.48 0.86 17.00
N ASP A 85 -11.88 0.07 17.91
CA ASP A 85 -12.30 -1.28 18.34
C ASP A 85 -12.73 -2.18 17.17
N LEU A 86 -11.93 -2.21 16.12
CA LEU A 86 -12.24 -3.01 14.94
C LEU A 86 -12.03 -4.50 15.24
N ARG A 87 -12.91 -5.33 14.67
CA ARG A 87 -12.84 -6.79 14.69
C ARG A 87 -13.22 -7.37 13.34
N ASP A 88 -12.74 -8.55 13.04
CA ASP A 88 -12.94 -9.21 11.75
C ASP A 88 -12.53 -8.34 10.55
N VAL A 89 -11.45 -7.57 10.71
CA VAL A 89 -10.97 -6.61 9.71
C VAL A 89 -10.47 -7.33 8.47
N THR A 90 -10.87 -6.86 7.30
CA THR A 90 -10.12 -7.15 6.07
C THR A 90 -9.04 -6.07 5.91
N LEU A 91 -7.77 -6.46 5.98
CA LEU A 91 -6.65 -5.57 5.68
C LEU A 91 -6.39 -5.53 4.17
N VAL A 92 -6.23 -4.34 3.63
CA VAL A 92 -5.88 -4.11 2.21
C VAL A 92 -4.64 -3.25 2.15
N GLY A 93 -3.56 -3.75 1.56
CA GLY A 93 -2.31 -3.00 1.40
C GLY A 93 -1.89 -2.90 -0.05
N PHE A 94 -1.65 -1.68 -0.53
CA PHE A 94 -1.16 -1.41 -1.88
C PHE A 94 0.31 -1.05 -1.86
N SER A 95 1.11 -1.66 -2.76
CA SER A 95 2.52 -1.30 -2.94
C SER A 95 3.28 -1.37 -1.61
N MET A 96 3.87 -0.26 -1.14
CA MET A 96 4.48 -0.14 0.18
C MET A 96 3.51 -0.55 1.30
N GLY A 97 2.22 -0.19 1.21
CA GLY A 97 1.20 -0.55 2.19
C GLY A 97 0.97 -2.06 2.33
N GLY A 98 1.33 -2.84 1.32
CA GLY A 98 1.35 -4.31 1.42
C GLY A 98 2.37 -4.81 2.45
N GLY A 99 3.51 -4.11 2.58
CA GLY A 99 4.48 -4.36 3.65
C GLY A 99 3.92 -4.03 5.03
N ASP A 100 3.21 -2.90 5.18
CA ASP A 100 2.60 -2.49 6.45
C ASP A 100 1.67 -3.56 7.01
N VAL A 101 0.70 -4.01 6.19
CA VAL A 101 -0.31 -4.99 6.62
C VAL A 101 0.28 -6.40 6.81
N SER A 102 1.33 -6.73 6.06
CA SER A 102 2.07 -7.99 6.22
C SER A 102 2.85 -8.01 7.54
N ARG A 103 3.57 -6.92 7.83
CA ARG A 103 4.31 -6.75 9.08
C ARG A 103 3.35 -6.69 10.27
N TYR A 104 2.17 -6.05 10.13
CA TYR A 104 1.15 -6.07 11.15
C TYR A 104 0.74 -7.50 11.54
N LEU A 105 0.40 -8.35 10.56
CA LEU A 105 0.01 -9.74 10.83
C LEU A 105 1.14 -10.56 11.45
N ALA A 106 2.38 -10.35 11.03
CA ALA A 106 3.53 -11.06 11.58
C ALA A 106 3.87 -10.65 13.02
N ARG A 107 3.58 -9.39 13.39
CA ARG A 107 3.95 -8.77 14.66
C ARG A 107 2.82 -8.80 15.70
N HIS A 108 1.59 -8.51 15.26
CA HIS A 108 0.40 -8.43 16.14
C HIS A 108 -0.52 -9.64 16.03
N GLY A 109 -0.29 -10.51 15.04
CA GLY A 109 -1.14 -11.66 14.78
C GLY A 109 -2.47 -11.32 14.15
N SER A 110 -3.36 -12.32 14.05
CA SER A 110 -4.62 -12.21 13.31
C SER A 110 -5.87 -12.13 14.20
N ALA A 111 -5.73 -11.94 15.51
CA ALA A 111 -6.87 -11.99 16.44
C ALA A 111 -8.01 -11.01 16.10
N ARG A 112 -7.71 -9.90 15.44
CA ARG A 112 -8.67 -8.88 14.97
C ARG A 112 -8.85 -8.85 13.46
N VAL A 113 -8.15 -9.73 12.70
CA VAL A 113 -8.11 -9.71 11.23
C VAL A 113 -8.71 -11.00 10.68
N ALA A 114 -9.69 -10.85 9.80
CA ALA A 114 -10.35 -11.96 9.12
C ALA A 114 -9.71 -12.28 7.77
N LYS A 115 -9.18 -11.28 7.05
CA LYS A 115 -8.68 -11.43 5.66
C LYS A 115 -7.58 -10.44 5.35
N LEU A 116 -6.79 -10.77 4.31
CA LEU A 116 -5.73 -9.93 3.78
C LEU A 116 -5.86 -9.79 2.26
N ALA A 117 -5.72 -8.56 1.73
CA ALA A 117 -5.53 -8.32 0.30
C ALA A 117 -4.22 -7.55 0.05
N LEU A 118 -3.35 -8.11 -0.78
CA LEU A 118 -2.09 -7.52 -1.21
C LEU A 118 -2.22 -7.07 -2.68
N LEU A 119 -2.10 -5.78 -2.92
CA LEU A 119 -2.34 -5.16 -4.22
C LEU A 119 -1.04 -4.53 -4.74
N GLY A 120 -0.42 -5.11 -5.78
CA GLY A 120 0.86 -4.61 -6.32
C GLY A 120 1.92 -4.44 -5.23
N ALA A 121 1.92 -5.31 -4.22
CA ALA A 121 2.68 -5.15 -2.99
C ALA A 121 4.18 -5.38 -3.18
N VAL A 122 5.01 -4.67 -2.42
CA VAL A 122 6.49 -4.81 -2.44
C VAL A 122 6.98 -6.10 -1.79
N THR A 123 6.08 -6.90 -1.25
CA THR A 123 6.38 -8.18 -0.60
C THR A 123 6.57 -9.31 -1.63
N PRO A 124 7.37 -10.34 -1.33
CA PRO A 124 8.05 -10.65 -0.06
C PRO A 124 9.40 -9.95 0.12
N LEU A 125 10.03 -9.46 -0.94
CA LEU A 125 11.30 -8.75 -0.91
C LEU A 125 11.45 -7.95 -2.21
N PHE A 126 11.74 -6.65 -2.09
CA PHE A 126 11.76 -5.78 -3.25
C PHE A 126 13.17 -5.55 -3.79
N GLY A 127 14.10 -5.15 -2.91
CA GLY A 127 15.48 -4.90 -3.30
C GLY A 127 16.29 -6.16 -3.46
N ARG A 128 17.33 -6.08 -4.31
CA ARG A 128 18.29 -7.16 -4.50
C ARG A 128 19.07 -7.44 -3.22
N LYS A 129 19.22 -8.73 -2.88
CA LYS A 129 20.07 -9.24 -1.80
C LYS A 129 20.96 -10.37 -2.33
N PRO A 130 22.05 -10.76 -1.64
CA PRO A 130 22.90 -11.87 -2.07
C PRO A 130 22.12 -13.18 -2.30
N ASP A 131 21.13 -13.46 -1.48
CA ASP A 131 20.24 -14.62 -1.56
C ASP A 131 18.96 -14.35 -2.38
N PHE A 132 18.80 -13.14 -2.96
CA PHE A 132 17.70 -12.72 -3.79
C PHE A 132 18.21 -11.86 -4.98
N PRO A 133 19.00 -12.42 -5.90
CA PRO A 133 19.66 -11.67 -6.98
C PRO A 133 18.66 -11.10 -8.01
N GLN A 134 17.44 -11.63 -8.10
CA GLN A 134 16.36 -11.16 -8.99
C GLN A 134 15.65 -9.91 -8.47
N GLY A 135 15.91 -9.45 -7.26
CA GLY A 135 15.36 -8.20 -6.72
C GLY A 135 15.82 -6.97 -7.49
N VAL A 136 15.12 -5.86 -7.29
CA VAL A 136 15.43 -4.58 -7.95
C VAL A 136 16.79 -4.07 -7.51
N ASP A 137 17.59 -3.59 -8.48
CA ASP A 137 18.95 -3.11 -8.22
C ASP A 137 18.95 -1.87 -7.29
N GLN A 138 19.95 -1.81 -6.40
CA GLN A 138 20.09 -0.70 -5.45
C GLN A 138 20.20 0.66 -6.15
N GLY A 139 20.82 0.72 -7.33
CA GLY A 139 20.93 1.95 -8.13
C GLY A 139 19.60 2.57 -8.49
N VAL A 140 18.51 1.78 -8.61
CA VAL A 140 17.16 2.30 -8.84
C VAL A 140 16.69 3.12 -7.63
N PHE A 141 16.87 2.60 -6.42
CA PHE A 141 16.48 3.27 -5.19
C PHE A 141 17.34 4.51 -4.92
N ASP A 142 18.63 4.45 -5.23
CA ASP A 142 19.53 5.61 -5.13
C ASP A 142 19.14 6.69 -6.14
N GLY A 143 18.70 6.29 -7.34
CA GLY A 143 18.13 7.20 -8.34
C GLY A 143 16.86 7.90 -7.84
N ILE A 144 15.96 7.17 -7.17
CA ILE A 144 14.75 7.74 -6.54
C ILE A 144 15.15 8.77 -5.49
N ARG A 145 16.04 8.44 -4.56
CA ARG A 145 16.53 9.37 -3.52
C ARG A 145 17.18 10.61 -4.13
N GLY A 146 18.02 10.42 -5.16
CA GLY A 146 18.68 11.51 -5.87
C GLY A 146 17.69 12.45 -6.58
N GLY A 147 16.67 11.89 -7.23
CA GLY A 147 15.60 12.66 -7.87
C GLY A 147 14.79 13.49 -6.87
N LEU A 148 14.40 12.87 -5.75
CA LEU A 148 13.67 13.55 -4.67
C LEU A 148 14.45 14.71 -4.05
N LEU A 149 15.76 14.54 -3.86
CA LEU A 149 16.62 15.57 -3.29
C LEU A 149 16.94 16.69 -4.29
N LYS A 150 16.98 16.39 -5.58
CA LYS A 150 17.25 17.36 -6.62
C LYS A 150 16.05 18.26 -6.93
N ASP A 151 14.91 17.65 -7.21
CA ASP A 151 13.64 18.33 -7.48
C ASP A 151 12.49 17.34 -7.27
N ARG A 152 11.95 17.32 -6.06
CA ARG A 152 10.88 16.38 -5.68
C ARG A 152 9.64 16.52 -6.55
N ALA A 153 9.23 17.75 -6.85
CA ALA A 153 8.00 17.99 -7.59
C ALA A 153 8.12 17.47 -9.03
N GLN A 154 9.21 17.78 -9.70
CA GLN A 154 9.44 17.29 -11.06
C GLN A 154 9.65 15.78 -11.10
N PHE A 155 10.43 15.22 -10.16
CA PHE A 155 10.63 13.77 -10.06
C PHE A 155 9.29 13.02 -9.93
N LEU A 156 8.38 13.47 -9.06
CA LEU A 156 7.07 12.84 -8.87
C LEU A 156 6.16 13.03 -10.10
N ALA A 157 6.24 14.18 -10.76
CA ALA A 157 5.52 14.40 -12.03
C ALA A 157 6.02 13.46 -13.13
N ASP A 158 7.33 13.26 -13.25
CA ASP A 158 7.95 12.37 -14.25
C ASP A 158 7.72 10.88 -13.94
N PHE A 159 7.51 10.54 -12.66
CA PHE A 159 7.20 9.17 -12.21
C PHE A 159 5.77 8.75 -12.55
N ALA A 160 4.82 9.68 -12.58
CA ALA A 160 3.40 9.37 -12.76
C ALA A 160 3.08 8.64 -14.09
N PRO A 161 3.70 8.96 -15.26
CA PRO A 161 3.52 8.18 -16.49
C PRO A 161 3.92 6.71 -16.37
N VAL A 162 4.98 6.40 -15.64
CA VAL A 162 5.43 5.02 -15.39
C VAL A 162 4.46 4.33 -14.42
N PHE A 163 4.03 5.03 -13.38
CA PHE A 163 3.08 4.54 -12.39
C PHE A 163 1.74 4.12 -13.01
N TYR A 164 1.20 4.93 -13.93
CA TYR A 164 -0.06 4.64 -14.62
C TYR A 164 0.11 3.88 -15.93
N GLY A 165 1.32 3.58 -16.37
CA GLY A 165 1.59 2.88 -17.64
C GLY A 165 1.23 3.69 -18.89
N THR A 166 1.10 5.03 -18.80
CA THR A 166 0.76 5.86 -19.97
C THR A 166 1.90 5.91 -20.98
N ASN A 167 3.13 5.68 -20.55
CA ASN A 167 4.28 5.43 -21.40
C ASN A 167 4.19 4.09 -22.18
N GLN A 168 3.25 3.21 -21.83
CA GLN A 168 2.98 1.93 -22.48
C GLN A 168 1.56 1.85 -23.08
N GLY A 169 0.89 2.99 -23.24
CA GLY A 169 -0.40 3.08 -23.94
C GLY A 169 -1.63 3.04 -23.03
N GLN A 170 -1.49 2.98 -21.72
CA GLN A 170 -2.61 3.22 -20.80
C GLN A 170 -3.04 4.70 -20.88
N THR A 171 -4.29 4.97 -20.49
CA THR A 171 -4.81 6.34 -20.50
C THR A 171 -5.39 6.70 -19.15
N VAL A 172 -5.04 7.87 -18.64
CA VAL A 172 -5.67 8.52 -17.49
C VAL A 172 -5.87 10.00 -17.83
N SER A 173 -6.85 10.64 -17.18
CA SER A 173 -7.09 12.07 -17.41
C SER A 173 -5.99 12.94 -16.82
N ALA A 174 -5.84 14.17 -17.34
CA ALA A 174 -4.97 15.18 -16.72
C ALA A 174 -5.34 15.48 -15.27
N GLY A 175 -6.64 15.36 -14.91
CA GLY A 175 -7.12 15.49 -13.53
C GLY A 175 -6.55 14.43 -12.59
N VAL A 176 -6.42 13.18 -13.04
CA VAL A 176 -5.79 12.09 -12.27
C VAL A 176 -4.32 12.40 -12.00
N PHE A 177 -3.56 12.84 -13.01
CA PHE A 177 -2.16 13.25 -12.82
C PHE A 177 -2.03 14.40 -11.80
N THR A 178 -2.88 15.42 -11.92
CA THR A 178 -2.89 16.57 -11.00
C THR A 178 -3.20 16.13 -9.58
N GLN A 179 -4.24 15.31 -9.39
CA GLN A 179 -4.62 14.77 -8.08
C GLN A 179 -3.48 13.97 -7.47
N THR A 180 -2.89 13.04 -8.23
CA THR A 180 -1.78 12.19 -7.76
C THR A 180 -0.59 13.02 -7.31
N LEU A 181 -0.20 14.03 -8.10
CA LEU A 181 0.90 14.91 -7.74
C LEU A 181 0.59 15.72 -6.46
N ASN A 182 -0.62 16.27 -6.35
CA ASN A 182 -1.04 17.02 -5.17
C ASN A 182 -0.99 16.16 -3.90
N ILE A 183 -1.50 14.93 -3.96
CA ILE A 183 -1.44 13.95 -2.86
C ILE A 183 0.02 13.66 -2.51
N ALA A 184 0.84 13.32 -3.49
CA ALA A 184 2.24 12.97 -3.28
C ALA A 184 3.08 14.11 -2.68
N LEU A 185 2.75 15.36 -3.00
CA LEU A 185 3.45 16.54 -2.49
C LEU A 185 3.09 16.91 -1.05
N LEU A 186 1.99 16.37 -0.49
CA LEU A 186 1.66 16.52 0.93
C LEU A 186 2.59 15.71 1.84
N ALA A 187 3.23 14.66 1.32
CA ALA A 187 4.19 13.87 2.09
C ALA A 187 5.40 14.69 2.54
N SER A 188 5.94 14.42 3.73
CA SER A 188 7.19 15.03 4.17
C SER A 188 8.36 14.55 3.32
N LEU A 189 9.34 15.42 3.06
CA LEU A 189 10.55 15.01 2.34
C LEU A 189 11.31 13.91 3.11
N LYS A 190 11.41 14.05 4.44
CA LYS A 190 12.07 13.06 5.32
C LYS A 190 11.37 11.69 5.24
N GLY A 191 10.04 11.65 5.44
CA GLY A 191 9.26 10.42 5.34
C GLY A 191 9.33 9.80 3.94
N THR A 192 9.28 10.62 2.89
CA THR A 192 9.40 10.16 1.51
C THR A 192 10.76 9.47 1.26
N LEU A 193 11.86 10.05 1.74
CA LEU A 193 13.22 9.50 1.59
C LEU A 193 13.44 8.24 2.44
N ASP A 194 13.06 8.26 3.72
CA ASP A 194 13.27 7.13 4.62
C ASP A 194 12.44 5.91 4.22
N CYS A 195 11.24 6.13 3.71
CA CYS A 195 10.41 5.04 3.19
C CYS A 195 11.05 4.35 1.98
N VAL A 196 11.89 5.04 1.16
CA VAL A 196 12.66 4.35 0.11
C VAL A 196 13.58 3.30 0.71
N THR A 197 14.23 3.60 1.84
CA THR A 197 15.02 2.62 2.58
C THR A 197 14.14 1.49 3.14
N ALA A 198 13.02 1.85 3.78
CA ALA A 198 12.12 0.86 4.36
C ALA A 198 11.67 -0.17 3.32
N PHE A 199 11.08 0.24 2.17
CA PHE A 199 10.55 -0.71 1.20
C PHE A 199 11.62 -1.42 0.36
N SER A 200 12.81 -0.83 0.18
CA SER A 200 13.88 -1.46 -0.60
C SER A 200 14.68 -2.50 0.19
N GLU A 201 14.77 -2.35 1.51
CA GLU A 201 15.68 -3.15 2.32
C GLU A 201 14.98 -4.19 3.22
N THR A 202 13.67 -4.00 3.50
CA THR A 202 12.95 -4.91 4.39
C THR A 202 12.67 -6.25 3.74
N ASP A 203 13.02 -7.33 4.44
CA ASP A 203 12.71 -8.70 4.06
C ASP A 203 11.43 -9.15 4.78
N PHE A 204 10.37 -9.39 4.00
CA PHE A 204 9.08 -9.88 4.49
C PHE A 204 8.91 -11.39 4.32
N ARG A 205 9.89 -12.12 3.81
CA ARG A 205 9.78 -13.59 3.64
C ARG A 205 9.43 -14.29 4.96
N PRO A 206 10.02 -13.90 6.12
CA PRO A 206 9.59 -14.45 7.41
C PRO A 206 8.17 -14.04 7.82
N ASP A 207 7.68 -12.88 7.35
CA ASP A 207 6.34 -12.40 7.65
C ASP A 207 5.28 -13.17 6.85
N MET A 208 5.56 -13.43 5.55
CA MET A 208 4.68 -14.22 4.67
C MET A 208 4.35 -15.58 5.26
N ALA A 209 5.34 -16.25 5.85
CA ALA A 209 5.19 -17.56 6.47
C ALA A 209 4.26 -17.58 7.70
N LYS A 210 4.04 -16.42 8.35
CA LYS A 210 3.17 -16.26 9.52
C LYS A 210 1.72 -15.90 9.15
N ILE A 211 1.46 -15.52 7.90
CA ILE A 211 0.11 -15.15 7.44
C ILE A 211 -0.76 -16.40 7.38
N GLY A 212 -1.75 -16.46 8.27
CA GLY A 212 -2.67 -17.61 8.40
C GLY A 212 -4.12 -17.29 8.05
N VAL A 213 -4.43 -16.07 7.58
CA VAL A 213 -5.77 -15.67 7.17
C VAL A 213 -5.97 -15.85 5.65
N PRO A 214 -7.22 -16.04 5.19
CA PRO A 214 -7.53 -16.01 3.77
C PRO A 214 -6.92 -14.79 3.09
N THR A 215 -6.12 -15.01 2.05
CA THR A 215 -5.33 -13.96 1.40
C THR A 215 -5.62 -13.88 -0.09
N LEU A 216 -5.84 -12.68 -0.59
CA LEU A 216 -5.95 -12.35 -2.01
C LEU A 216 -4.73 -11.53 -2.43
N VAL A 217 -4.02 -11.96 -3.45
CA VAL A 217 -2.95 -11.20 -4.09
C VAL A 217 -3.43 -10.76 -5.47
N ILE A 218 -3.43 -9.45 -5.73
CA ILE A 218 -3.72 -8.87 -7.05
C ILE A 218 -2.50 -8.13 -7.55
N HIS A 219 -2.10 -8.38 -8.80
CA HIS A 219 -0.94 -7.71 -9.39
C HIS A 219 -1.12 -7.54 -10.90
N GLY A 220 -0.67 -6.41 -11.43
CA GLY A 220 -0.60 -6.18 -12.86
C GLY A 220 0.66 -6.82 -13.47
N ASP A 221 0.54 -7.50 -14.58
CA ASP A 221 1.69 -8.11 -15.26
C ASP A 221 2.53 -7.10 -16.08
N ALA A 222 2.01 -5.88 -16.30
CA ALA A 222 2.73 -4.76 -16.89
C ALA A 222 3.21 -3.73 -15.84
N ASP A 223 3.29 -4.11 -14.56
CA ASP A 223 3.78 -3.26 -13.48
C ASP A 223 5.29 -3.01 -13.64
N GLN A 224 5.64 -1.75 -13.99
CA GLN A 224 7.02 -1.30 -14.18
C GLN A 224 7.67 -0.80 -12.88
N VAL A 225 6.89 -0.62 -11.82
CA VAL A 225 7.34 -0.08 -10.53
C VAL A 225 7.70 -1.20 -9.57
N VAL A 226 6.78 -2.14 -9.39
CA VAL A 226 6.95 -3.32 -8.52
C VAL A 226 6.83 -4.58 -9.38
N PRO A 227 7.93 -5.21 -9.79
CA PRO A 227 7.90 -6.31 -10.76
C PRO A 227 7.12 -7.51 -10.25
N PHE A 228 6.05 -7.87 -10.94
CA PHE A 228 5.14 -8.98 -10.59
C PHE A 228 5.88 -10.29 -10.28
N ALA A 229 6.83 -10.65 -11.15
CA ALA A 229 7.51 -11.95 -11.07
C ALA A 229 8.31 -12.16 -9.78
N THR A 230 8.83 -11.08 -9.20
CA THR A 230 9.69 -11.11 -8.00
C THR A 230 8.98 -10.66 -6.73
N THR A 231 7.73 -10.21 -6.85
CA THR A 231 6.93 -9.73 -5.71
C THR A 231 5.59 -10.46 -5.63
N GLY A 232 4.52 -9.99 -6.26
CA GLY A 232 3.17 -10.55 -6.10
C GLY A 232 3.08 -12.05 -6.39
N LYS A 233 3.78 -12.55 -7.42
CA LYS A 233 3.83 -13.98 -7.71
C LYS A 233 4.46 -14.77 -6.54
N LEU A 234 5.62 -14.34 -6.07
CA LEU A 234 6.31 -15.01 -4.96
C LEU A 234 5.55 -14.86 -3.64
N ALA A 235 4.92 -13.71 -3.38
CA ALA A 235 4.08 -13.55 -2.20
C ALA A 235 2.93 -14.56 -2.18
N ALA A 236 2.26 -14.78 -3.32
CA ALA A 236 1.21 -15.78 -3.43
C ALA A 236 1.71 -17.22 -3.25
N GLU A 237 2.95 -17.51 -3.66
CA GLU A 237 3.58 -18.83 -3.46
C GLU A 237 3.98 -19.07 -1.99
N LEU A 238 4.41 -18.03 -1.28
CA LEU A 238 4.85 -18.11 0.11
C LEU A 238 3.70 -18.11 1.13
N ILE A 239 2.59 -17.45 0.82
CA ILE A 239 1.42 -17.40 1.71
C ILE A 239 0.55 -18.62 1.44
N ARG A 240 0.42 -19.49 2.44
CA ARG A 240 -0.35 -20.72 2.32
C ARG A 240 -1.81 -20.45 1.95
N GLY A 241 -2.24 -20.95 0.78
CA GLY A 241 -3.63 -20.85 0.32
C GLY A 241 -4.02 -19.47 -0.22
N ALA A 242 -3.05 -18.61 -0.53
CA ALA A 242 -3.33 -17.34 -1.18
C ALA A 242 -3.95 -17.55 -2.57
N GLU A 243 -4.99 -16.76 -2.86
CA GLU A 243 -5.56 -16.63 -4.21
C GLU A 243 -4.78 -15.57 -4.98
N LEU A 244 -4.28 -15.89 -6.17
CA LEU A 244 -3.58 -14.94 -7.03
C LEU A 244 -4.49 -14.52 -8.20
N LYS A 245 -4.66 -13.22 -8.40
CA LYS A 245 -5.28 -12.63 -9.59
C LYS A 245 -4.28 -11.74 -10.31
N VAL A 246 -3.97 -12.11 -11.56
CA VAL A 246 -3.10 -11.31 -12.42
C VAL A 246 -3.97 -10.46 -13.34
N TYR A 247 -3.77 -9.14 -13.31
CA TYR A 247 -4.46 -8.21 -14.21
C TYR A 247 -3.61 -8.01 -15.46
N ALA A 248 -4.09 -8.56 -16.58
CA ALA A 248 -3.38 -8.53 -17.85
C ALA A 248 -3.21 -7.08 -18.37
N GLY A 249 -1.97 -6.69 -18.66
CA GLY A 249 -1.63 -5.36 -19.14
C GLY A 249 -1.78 -4.25 -18.10
N ALA A 250 -2.11 -4.57 -16.85
CA ALA A 250 -2.30 -3.56 -15.82
C ALA A 250 -0.96 -3.01 -15.30
N PRO A 251 -0.83 -1.67 -15.19
CA PRO A 251 0.34 -1.00 -14.62
C PRO A 251 0.27 -1.01 -13.09
N HIS A 252 1.26 -0.38 -12.42
CA HIS A 252 1.24 -0.24 -10.97
C HIS A 252 0.00 0.50 -10.45
N GLY A 253 -0.39 1.58 -11.11
CA GLY A 253 -1.55 2.41 -10.77
C GLY A 253 -2.91 1.79 -11.11
N PHE A 254 -3.04 0.46 -11.10
CA PHE A 254 -4.27 -0.24 -11.49
C PHE A 254 -5.48 0.05 -10.59
N ALA A 255 -5.28 0.56 -9.38
CA ALA A 255 -6.38 1.02 -8.54
C ALA A 255 -7.21 2.14 -9.20
N VAL A 256 -6.62 2.85 -10.18
CA VAL A 256 -7.30 3.85 -11.02
C VAL A 256 -7.59 3.28 -12.41
N THR A 257 -6.58 2.75 -13.10
CA THR A 257 -6.74 2.30 -14.51
C THR A 257 -7.66 1.08 -14.65
N HIS A 258 -7.76 0.25 -13.61
CA HIS A 258 -8.60 -0.95 -13.56
C HIS A 258 -9.56 -0.92 -12.36
N ALA A 259 -10.03 0.29 -11.98
CA ALA A 259 -10.82 0.51 -10.77
C ALA A 259 -12.08 -0.37 -10.69
N GLU A 260 -12.82 -0.52 -11.79
CA GLU A 260 -14.03 -1.34 -11.82
C GLU A 260 -13.74 -2.83 -11.58
N GLN A 261 -12.67 -3.35 -12.17
CA GLN A 261 -12.25 -4.74 -11.96
C GLN A 261 -11.81 -4.94 -10.51
N LEU A 262 -10.98 -4.04 -9.97
CA LEU A 262 -10.53 -4.08 -8.60
C LEU A 262 -11.69 -4.02 -7.61
N ASN A 263 -12.66 -3.13 -7.84
CA ASN A 263 -13.83 -2.98 -7.00
C ASN A 263 -14.66 -4.27 -6.95
N ARG A 264 -14.92 -4.91 -8.10
CA ARG A 264 -15.62 -6.20 -8.17
C ARG A 264 -14.86 -7.29 -7.42
N ASP A 265 -13.55 -7.40 -7.64
CA ASP A 265 -12.72 -8.44 -7.03
C ASP A 265 -12.57 -8.26 -5.51
N LEU A 266 -12.39 -7.03 -5.03
CA LEU A 266 -12.39 -6.74 -3.60
C LEU A 266 -13.75 -7.05 -2.96
N LEU A 267 -14.86 -6.60 -3.57
CA LEU A 267 -16.21 -6.89 -3.06
C LEU A 267 -16.47 -8.38 -2.98
N ALA A 268 -16.13 -9.14 -4.02
CA ALA A 268 -16.27 -10.59 -4.03
C ALA A 268 -15.42 -11.29 -2.96
N PHE A 269 -14.23 -10.75 -2.67
CA PHE A 269 -13.34 -11.29 -1.65
C PHE A 269 -13.83 -11.00 -0.23
N VAL A 270 -14.24 -9.77 0.06
CA VAL A 270 -14.72 -9.42 1.41
C VAL A 270 -16.05 -10.08 1.75
N ALA A 271 -16.88 -10.42 0.76
CA ALA A 271 -18.17 -11.05 0.93
C ALA A 271 -18.11 -12.54 1.31
N ARG A 272 -17.03 -13.23 1.05
CA ARG A 272 -16.81 -14.64 1.45
C ARG A 272 -16.61 -14.70 2.95
#